data_df378cfb862c6ba088f634548321b33a
#
_entry.id   df378cfb862c6ba088f634548321b33a
#
_cell.length_a   1.000
_cell.length_b   1.000
_cell.length_c   1.000
_cell.angle_alpha   90.00
_cell.angle_beta   90.00
_cell.angle_gamma   90.00
#
_symmetry.space_group_name_H-M   'P 1'
#
loop_
_entity.id
_entity.type
_entity.pdbx_description
1 polymer ?
#
loop_
_entity_poly.entity_id
_entity_poly.type
_entity_poly.pdbx_seq_one_letter_code
_entity_poly.pdbx_strand_id
1 'polypeptide(L)'
;MTMGASQLCMFAKSDPSLELPDLQWHVQPMSMDTLGATKNHDFHAFTPTVSNISPTSRGHVSIVDKDSRTYAKIKQNYLSTDHDRMIAAKGLKLTRKIIMESETFKKYTPEEYRPGIHLNDDEELVKEASNYAQTIFHPVGTCKMGQDEMSVVDEKLKVRGVNNLRVIDASIMPNITSGNTNAPTIMIAEKGADMILQQ
;
A
#
# COMPACT_ATOMS: atom_id res chain seq x y z
N MET A 1 7.45 21.76 -9.13
CA MET A 1 7.09 20.59 -9.96
C MET A 1 5.72 20.80 -10.55
N THR A 2 5.54 20.53 -11.80
CA THR A 2 4.24 20.64 -12.53
C THR A 2 3.48 19.31 -12.56
N MET A 3 4.05 18.25 -12.02
CA MET A 3 3.49 16.89 -11.95
C MET A 3 3.48 16.42 -10.49
N GLY A 4 2.73 15.36 -10.21
CA GLY A 4 2.77 14.67 -8.90
C GLY A 4 4.18 14.20 -8.55
N ALA A 5 4.46 14.03 -7.25
CA ALA A 5 5.78 13.65 -6.76
C ALA A 5 6.26 12.29 -7.31
N SER A 6 5.36 11.32 -7.45
CA SER A 6 5.67 10.00 -8.03
C SER A 6 5.55 10.07 -9.54
N GLN A 7 6.66 10.27 -10.23
CA GLN A 7 6.70 10.49 -11.68
C GLN A 7 6.88 9.20 -12.49
N LEU A 8 7.35 8.14 -11.86
CA LEU A 8 7.55 6.83 -12.47
C LEU A 8 6.94 5.76 -11.57
N CYS A 9 6.23 4.83 -12.22
CA CYS A 9 5.67 3.65 -11.58
C CYS A 9 6.16 2.39 -12.29
N MET A 10 6.48 1.35 -11.54
CA MET A 10 6.90 0.05 -12.06
C MET A 10 6.18 -1.06 -11.30
N PHE A 11 5.85 -2.14 -11.99
CA PHE A 11 5.34 -3.38 -11.42
C PHE A 11 6.30 -4.52 -11.74
N ALA A 12 6.56 -5.39 -10.77
CA ALA A 12 7.33 -6.61 -11.00
C ALA A 12 6.90 -7.74 -10.06
N LYS A 13 7.37 -8.93 -10.38
CA LYS A 13 7.19 -10.12 -9.54
C LYS A 13 8.34 -10.21 -8.54
N SER A 14 8.02 -10.47 -7.27
CA SER A 14 9.04 -10.76 -6.24
C SER A 14 9.69 -12.14 -6.48
N ASP A 15 9.00 -12.99 -7.24
CA ASP A 15 9.46 -14.32 -7.64
C ASP A 15 9.01 -14.60 -9.08
N PRO A 16 9.90 -15.08 -9.98
CA PRO A 16 9.55 -15.38 -11.37
C PRO A 16 8.41 -16.39 -11.56
N SER A 17 8.17 -17.26 -10.57
CA SER A 17 7.12 -18.28 -10.61
C SER A 17 5.71 -17.73 -10.42
N LEU A 18 5.56 -16.49 -9.93
CA LEU A 18 4.26 -15.86 -9.75
C LEU A 18 3.59 -15.61 -11.11
N GLU A 19 2.28 -15.77 -11.16
CA GLU A 19 1.50 -15.46 -12.37
C GLU A 19 1.44 -13.95 -12.63
N LEU A 20 1.18 -13.16 -11.57
CA LEU A 20 1.01 -11.72 -11.62
C LEU A 20 2.07 -10.99 -10.78
N PRO A 21 2.39 -9.72 -11.10
CA PRO A 21 3.19 -8.87 -10.22
C PRO A 21 2.57 -8.73 -8.83
N ASP A 22 3.44 -8.70 -7.82
CA ASP A 22 3.09 -8.50 -6.41
C ASP A 22 3.83 -7.31 -5.78
N LEU A 23 4.73 -6.68 -6.54
CA LEU A 23 5.48 -5.48 -6.16
C LEU A 23 5.15 -4.30 -7.06
N GLN A 24 5.03 -3.13 -6.46
CA GLN A 24 4.88 -1.85 -7.15
C GLN A 24 5.91 -0.85 -6.62
N TRP A 25 6.52 -0.10 -7.51
CA TRP A 25 7.38 1.03 -7.16
C TRP A 25 6.74 2.35 -7.55
N HIS A 26 6.92 3.33 -6.67
CA HIS A 26 6.74 4.74 -6.96
C HIS A 26 8.09 5.43 -6.84
N VAL A 27 8.54 6.10 -7.90
CA VAL A 27 9.84 6.78 -7.89
C VAL A 27 9.63 8.29 -7.83
N GLN A 28 10.15 8.90 -6.77
CA GLN A 28 10.14 10.34 -6.56
C GLN A 28 11.52 10.92 -6.84
N PRO A 29 11.64 12.01 -7.64
CA PRO A 29 12.90 12.71 -7.90
C PRO A 29 13.28 13.64 -6.74
N MET A 30 13.14 13.16 -5.51
CA MET A 30 13.45 13.86 -4.27
C MET A 30 13.72 12.85 -3.16
N SER A 31 14.33 13.32 -2.07
CA SER A 31 14.54 12.52 -0.87
C SER A 31 14.24 13.35 0.38
N MET A 32 13.62 12.71 1.39
CA MET A 32 13.26 13.31 2.67
C MET A 32 13.26 12.25 3.77
N ASP A 33 13.34 12.64 5.03
CA ASP A 33 13.35 11.69 6.16
C ASP A 33 12.07 10.89 6.28
N THR A 34 10.93 11.54 6.08
CA THR A 34 9.60 10.93 6.11
C THR A 34 8.72 11.54 5.03
N LEU A 35 7.83 10.75 4.45
CA LEU A 35 6.86 11.26 3.48
C LEU A 35 6.01 12.37 4.12
N GLY A 36 5.93 13.52 3.46
CA GLY A 36 5.24 14.69 3.97
C GLY A 36 6.10 15.59 4.86
N ALA A 37 7.39 15.31 5.02
CA ALA A 37 8.32 16.24 5.65
C ALA A 37 8.31 17.59 4.91
N THR A 38 8.51 18.66 5.65
CA THR A 38 8.49 20.03 5.11
C THR A 38 9.74 20.39 4.33
N LYS A 39 10.80 19.60 4.46
CA LYS A 39 12.11 19.87 3.86
C LYS A 39 12.68 18.62 3.19
N ASN A 40 13.11 18.77 1.95
CA ASN A 40 13.92 17.77 1.27
C ASN A 40 15.35 17.78 1.81
N HIS A 41 16.08 16.66 1.61
CA HIS A 41 17.52 16.65 1.80
C HIS A 41 18.18 17.64 0.83
N ASP A 42 19.32 18.19 1.21
CA ASP A 42 20.08 19.20 0.46
C ASP A 42 21.15 18.58 -0.48
N PHE A 43 21.09 17.27 -0.67
CA PHE A 43 21.91 16.52 -1.62
C PHE A 43 21.06 15.94 -2.76
N HIS A 44 21.72 15.62 -3.88
CA HIS A 44 21.06 15.02 -5.04
C HIS A 44 20.63 13.58 -4.73
N ALA A 45 19.34 13.31 -4.77
CA ALA A 45 18.79 11.98 -4.50
C ALA A 45 17.45 11.76 -5.18
N PHE A 46 17.04 10.50 -5.28
CA PHE A 46 15.70 10.08 -5.62
C PHE A 46 15.27 8.91 -4.71
N THR A 47 13.98 8.73 -4.58
CA THR A 47 13.43 7.69 -3.69
C THR A 47 12.59 6.70 -4.49
N PRO A 48 13.08 5.48 -4.75
CA PRO A 48 12.27 4.38 -5.24
C PRO A 48 11.57 3.71 -4.06
N THR A 49 10.30 4.03 -3.85
CA THR A 49 9.48 3.42 -2.80
C THR A 49 8.86 2.15 -3.32
N VAL A 50 9.14 1.00 -2.69
CA VAL A 50 8.56 -0.31 -3.05
C VAL A 50 7.43 -0.69 -2.11
N SER A 51 6.36 -1.27 -2.66
CA SER A 51 5.17 -1.70 -1.93
C SER A 51 4.76 -3.12 -2.32
N ASN A 52 4.38 -3.94 -1.35
CA ASN A 52 3.63 -5.17 -1.61
C ASN A 52 2.18 -4.81 -1.97
N ILE A 53 1.72 -5.19 -3.16
CA ILE A 53 0.37 -4.91 -3.65
C ILE A 53 -0.63 -6.06 -3.42
N SER A 54 -0.18 -7.13 -2.76
CA SER A 54 -1.02 -8.27 -2.36
C SER A 54 -0.78 -8.66 -0.89
N PRO A 55 -0.88 -7.71 0.07
CA PRO A 55 -0.53 -7.96 1.47
C PRO A 55 -1.50 -8.92 2.14
N THR A 56 -0.96 -9.76 3.03
CA THR A 56 -1.71 -10.70 3.86
C THR A 56 -1.92 -10.21 5.30
N SER A 57 -1.15 -9.23 5.76
CA SER A 57 -1.36 -8.56 7.06
C SER A 57 -2.74 -7.93 7.15
N ARG A 58 -3.35 -8.01 8.33
CA ARG A 58 -4.66 -7.41 8.60
C ARG A 58 -4.60 -6.54 9.83
N GLY A 59 -5.22 -5.38 9.73
CA GLY A 59 -5.44 -4.46 10.82
C GLY A 59 -6.91 -4.39 11.22
N HIS A 60 -7.24 -3.44 12.06
CA HIS A 60 -8.62 -3.17 12.45
C HIS A 60 -8.85 -1.70 12.81
N VAL A 61 -10.10 -1.30 12.67
CA VAL A 61 -10.63 -0.01 13.15
C VAL A 61 -11.65 -0.31 14.24
N SER A 62 -11.58 0.39 15.36
CA SER A 62 -12.50 0.19 16.47
C SER A 62 -13.01 1.52 17.03
N ILE A 63 -14.26 1.50 17.49
CA ILE A 63 -14.88 2.61 18.20
C ILE A 63 -14.23 2.72 19.60
N VAL A 64 -13.88 3.92 20.03
CA VAL A 64 -13.26 4.19 21.34
C VAL A 64 -14.33 4.45 22.41
N ASP A 65 -15.35 5.23 22.07
CA ASP A 65 -16.49 5.55 22.91
C ASP A 65 -17.75 5.87 22.08
N LYS A 66 -18.82 6.29 22.72
CA LYS A 66 -20.11 6.62 22.08
C LYS A 66 -20.17 8.01 21.44
N ASP A 67 -19.19 8.88 21.66
CA ASP A 67 -19.14 10.21 21.05
C ASP A 67 -18.59 10.08 19.62
N SER A 68 -19.42 10.34 18.62
CA SER A 68 -19.03 10.25 17.21
C SER A 68 -17.93 11.24 16.78
N ARG A 69 -17.59 12.21 17.62
CA ARG A 69 -16.48 13.16 17.42
C ARG A 69 -15.13 12.61 17.87
N THR A 70 -15.14 11.55 18.70
CA THR A 70 -13.92 10.86 19.10
C THR A 70 -13.40 10.04 17.94
N TYR A 71 -12.13 10.27 17.57
CA TYR A 71 -11.50 9.52 16.48
C TYR A 71 -11.44 8.03 16.78
N ALA A 72 -11.75 7.22 15.79
CA ALA A 72 -11.62 5.77 15.88
C ALA A 72 -10.15 5.36 16.12
N LYS A 73 -9.96 4.28 16.87
CA LYS A 73 -8.64 3.66 17.01
C LYS A 73 -8.34 2.85 15.75
N ILE A 74 -7.28 3.23 15.05
CA ILE A 74 -6.82 2.57 13.82
C ILE A 74 -5.53 1.82 14.12
N LYS A 75 -5.52 0.50 13.86
CA LYS A 75 -4.34 -0.35 13.94
C LYS A 75 -4.13 -1.01 12.58
N GLN A 76 -3.16 -0.50 11.81
CA GLN A 76 -2.86 -1.02 10.47
C GLN A 76 -2.22 -2.41 10.52
N ASN A 77 -1.38 -2.67 11.52
CA ASN A 77 -0.73 -3.96 11.74
C ASN A 77 0.13 -4.44 10.57
N TYR A 78 0.84 -3.50 9.92
CA TYR A 78 1.73 -3.79 8.78
C TYR A 78 2.80 -4.83 9.15
N LEU A 79 3.25 -5.62 8.15
CA LEU A 79 4.32 -6.60 8.27
C LEU A 79 4.09 -7.66 9.39
N SER A 80 2.82 -7.91 9.74
CA SER A 80 2.48 -8.86 10.81
C SER A 80 2.59 -10.32 10.38
N THR A 81 2.65 -10.60 9.09
CA THR A 81 2.82 -11.95 8.54
C THR A 81 4.23 -12.16 7.99
N ASP A 82 4.72 -13.41 8.02
CA ASP A 82 6.01 -13.78 7.44
C ASP A 82 6.04 -13.53 5.94
N HIS A 83 4.89 -13.76 5.27
CA HIS A 83 4.74 -13.48 3.85
C HIS A 83 5.05 -12.01 3.53
N ASP A 84 4.42 -11.07 4.23
CA ASP A 84 4.61 -9.65 3.95
C ASP A 84 6.04 -9.19 4.27
N ARG A 85 6.67 -9.73 5.31
CA ARG A 85 8.08 -9.47 5.63
C ARG A 85 9.01 -9.98 4.53
N MET A 86 8.76 -11.21 4.05
CA MET A 86 9.53 -11.80 2.96
C MET A 86 9.41 -10.96 1.67
N ILE A 87 8.18 -10.54 1.30
CA ILE A 87 7.96 -9.72 0.11
C ILE A 87 8.63 -8.35 0.25
N ALA A 88 8.59 -7.74 1.44
CA ALA A 88 9.29 -6.48 1.71
C ALA A 88 10.81 -6.62 1.51
N ALA A 89 11.43 -7.68 2.06
CA ALA A 89 12.85 -7.96 1.87
C ALA A 89 13.20 -8.16 0.39
N LYS A 90 12.44 -8.98 -0.33
CA LYS A 90 12.63 -9.21 -1.78
C LYS A 90 12.50 -7.91 -2.57
N GLY A 91 11.51 -7.07 -2.26
CA GLY A 91 11.30 -5.78 -2.90
C GLY A 91 12.48 -4.83 -2.71
N LEU A 92 13.00 -4.72 -1.49
CA LEU A 92 14.18 -3.91 -1.19
C LEU A 92 15.44 -4.42 -1.91
N LYS A 93 15.69 -5.74 -1.88
CA LYS A 93 16.81 -6.35 -2.61
C LYS A 93 16.69 -6.18 -4.11
N LEU A 94 15.49 -6.30 -4.67
CA LEU A 94 15.27 -6.06 -6.10
C LEU A 94 15.49 -4.58 -6.45
N THR A 95 15.11 -3.65 -5.59
CA THR A 95 15.40 -2.22 -5.75
C THR A 95 16.91 -1.97 -5.81
N ARG A 96 17.68 -2.57 -4.89
CA ARG A 96 19.14 -2.50 -4.90
C ARG A 96 19.71 -3.01 -6.22
N LYS A 97 19.28 -4.20 -6.64
CA LYS A 97 19.73 -4.79 -7.90
C LYS A 97 19.50 -3.87 -9.09
N ILE A 98 18.31 -3.26 -9.19
CA ILE A 98 17.97 -2.34 -10.28
C ILE A 98 18.87 -1.10 -10.25
N ILE A 99 19.12 -0.52 -9.09
CA ILE A 99 19.84 0.75 -8.98
C ILE A 99 21.37 0.55 -8.94
N MET A 100 21.85 -0.38 -8.11
CA MET A 100 23.29 -0.51 -7.84
C MET A 100 24.01 -1.38 -8.88
N GLU A 101 23.32 -2.33 -9.52
CA GLU A 101 23.95 -3.25 -10.47
C GLU A 101 23.70 -2.88 -11.93
N SER A 102 22.77 -1.98 -12.23
CA SER A 102 22.45 -1.57 -13.61
C SER A 102 23.54 -0.72 -14.24
N GLU A 103 23.95 -1.08 -15.45
CA GLU A 103 24.89 -0.27 -16.24
C GLU A 103 24.41 1.18 -16.46
N THR A 104 23.06 1.35 -16.56
CA THR A 104 22.45 2.67 -16.74
C THR A 104 22.71 3.61 -15.56
N PHE A 105 22.72 3.08 -14.34
CA PHE A 105 22.93 3.88 -13.13
C PHE A 105 24.40 4.02 -12.75
N LYS A 106 25.30 3.13 -13.17
CA LYS A 106 26.73 3.16 -12.82
C LYS A 106 27.41 4.50 -13.09
N LYS A 107 27.02 5.18 -14.18
CA LYS A 107 27.58 6.50 -14.54
C LYS A 107 27.27 7.61 -13.53
N TYR A 108 26.28 7.40 -12.65
CA TYR A 108 25.90 8.34 -11.60
C TYR A 108 26.50 7.97 -10.24
N THR A 109 27.25 6.87 -10.12
CA THR A 109 27.83 6.37 -8.87
C THR A 109 26.84 6.37 -7.71
N PRO A 110 25.70 5.65 -7.84
CA PRO A 110 24.65 5.70 -6.84
C PRO A 110 25.14 5.15 -5.51
N GLU A 111 24.70 5.78 -4.43
CA GLU A 111 24.92 5.34 -3.06
C GLU A 111 23.58 5.13 -2.38
N GLU A 112 23.42 4.01 -1.66
CA GLU A 112 22.21 3.76 -0.90
C GLU A 112 22.24 4.51 0.44
N TYR A 113 21.36 5.49 0.59
CA TYR A 113 21.23 6.25 1.83
C TYR A 113 20.41 5.47 2.88
N ARG A 114 19.30 4.84 2.46
CA ARG A 114 18.42 3.99 3.29
C ARG A 114 17.89 2.84 2.48
N PRO A 115 17.69 1.66 3.11
CA PRO A 115 17.92 1.29 4.52
C PRO A 115 19.37 1.17 4.93
N GLY A 116 20.31 1.04 4.01
CA GLY A 116 21.76 0.93 4.24
C GLY A 116 22.32 -0.33 3.61
N ILE A 117 23.28 -0.15 2.69
CA ILE A 117 23.87 -1.21 1.85
C ILE A 117 24.52 -2.35 2.65
N HIS A 118 24.91 -2.10 3.91
CA HIS A 118 25.50 -3.09 4.78
C HIS A 118 24.49 -4.14 5.32
N LEU A 119 23.19 -3.83 5.29
CA LEU A 119 22.14 -4.74 5.73
C LEU A 119 21.81 -5.74 4.61
N ASN A 120 22.18 -7.01 4.81
CA ASN A 120 21.97 -8.09 3.84
C ASN A 120 21.06 -9.20 4.36
N ASP A 121 20.94 -9.35 5.68
CA ASP A 121 19.97 -10.23 6.32
C ASP A 121 18.54 -9.69 6.12
N ASP A 122 17.59 -10.57 5.82
CA ASP A 122 16.22 -10.19 5.50
C ASP A 122 15.49 -9.57 6.71
N GLU A 123 15.69 -10.12 7.90
CA GLU A 123 15.00 -9.64 9.11
C GLU A 123 15.57 -8.29 9.54
N GLU A 124 16.89 -8.12 9.51
CA GLU A 124 17.56 -6.85 9.82
C GLU A 124 17.15 -5.77 8.82
N LEU A 125 17.13 -6.10 7.53
CA LEU A 125 16.74 -5.20 6.46
C LEU A 125 15.30 -4.69 6.62
N VAL A 126 14.36 -5.61 6.86
CA VAL A 126 12.94 -5.26 7.07
C VAL A 126 12.75 -4.49 8.37
N LYS A 127 13.43 -4.88 9.43
CA LYS A 127 13.40 -4.16 10.71
C LYS A 127 13.86 -2.72 10.56
N GLU A 128 14.98 -2.48 9.88
CA GLU A 128 15.46 -1.11 9.66
C GLU A 128 14.49 -0.33 8.75
N ALA A 129 14.05 -0.91 7.65
CA ALA A 129 13.10 -0.27 6.74
C ALA A 129 11.77 0.07 7.44
N SER A 130 11.33 -0.71 8.41
CA SER A 130 10.09 -0.46 9.15
C SER A 130 10.11 0.83 9.99
N ASN A 131 11.30 1.37 10.30
CA ASN A 131 11.44 2.62 11.05
C ASN A 131 10.97 3.84 10.26
N TYR A 132 10.91 3.76 8.92
CA TYR A 132 10.48 4.86 8.04
C TYR A 132 9.45 4.43 6.98
N ALA A 133 9.05 3.15 6.96
CA ALA A 133 7.98 2.68 6.10
C ALA A 133 6.64 3.32 6.49
N GLN A 134 5.83 3.64 5.48
CA GLN A 134 4.55 4.31 5.66
C GLN A 134 3.47 3.68 4.78
N THR A 135 2.22 4.04 5.07
CA THR A 135 1.11 3.78 4.15
C THR A 135 1.30 4.54 2.84
N ILE A 136 0.86 3.94 1.72
CA ILE A 136 0.70 4.65 0.44
C ILE A 136 -0.77 5.03 0.19
N PHE A 137 -1.56 5.13 1.27
CA PHE A 137 -2.92 5.65 1.29
C PHE A 137 -3.96 4.85 0.51
N HIS A 138 -3.83 3.53 0.48
CA HIS A 138 -4.78 2.61 -0.17
C HIS A 138 -5.40 1.59 0.82
N PRO A 139 -5.91 1.99 2.01
CA PRO A 139 -6.57 1.07 2.92
C PRO A 139 -7.91 0.60 2.35
N VAL A 140 -8.25 -0.66 2.59
CA VAL A 140 -9.50 -1.30 2.18
C VAL A 140 -10.01 -2.26 3.26
N GLY A 141 -11.22 -2.78 3.11
CA GLY A 141 -11.70 -3.99 3.81
C GLY A 141 -12.35 -3.76 5.16
N THR A 142 -12.45 -2.53 5.69
CA THR A 142 -13.11 -2.28 6.98
C THR A 142 -14.63 -2.53 6.97
N CYS A 143 -15.25 -2.53 5.78
CA CYS A 143 -16.64 -2.93 5.55
C CYS A 143 -16.73 -4.00 4.45
N LYS A 144 -15.84 -5.01 4.50
CA LYS A 144 -15.66 -5.96 3.40
C LYS A 144 -16.97 -6.59 2.93
N MET A 145 -17.08 -6.74 1.63
CA MET A 145 -18.12 -7.51 0.97
C MET A 145 -17.81 -9.01 1.07
N GLY A 146 -18.84 -9.83 1.23
CA GLY A 146 -18.67 -11.28 1.26
C GLY A 146 -19.91 -12.01 1.81
N GLN A 147 -19.74 -13.33 2.02
CA GLN A 147 -20.79 -14.21 2.54
C GLN A 147 -20.44 -14.79 3.92
N ASP A 148 -19.21 -14.55 4.42
CA ASP A 148 -18.79 -15.00 5.73
C ASP A 148 -19.36 -14.09 6.85
N GLU A 149 -19.28 -14.58 8.10
CA GLU A 149 -19.83 -13.89 9.29
C GLU A 149 -19.23 -12.50 9.54
N MET A 150 -17.99 -12.26 9.08
CA MET A 150 -17.30 -10.98 9.21
C MET A 150 -17.58 -10.01 8.06
N SER A 151 -18.41 -10.42 7.08
CA SER A 151 -18.78 -9.56 5.96
C SER A 151 -19.82 -8.53 6.39
N VAL A 152 -19.52 -7.26 6.13
CA VAL A 152 -20.38 -6.12 6.51
C VAL A 152 -21.46 -5.87 5.47
N VAL A 153 -21.16 -6.04 4.18
CA VAL A 153 -22.12 -5.85 3.10
C VAL A 153 -22.26 -7.09 2.23
N ASP A 154 -23.43 -7.24 1.62
CA ASP A 154 -23.74 -8.27 0.63
C ASP A 154 -23.29 -7.87 -0.80
N GLU A 155 -23.59 -8.71 -1.79
CA GLU A 155 -23.29 -8.47 -3.21
C GLU A 155 -24.05 -7.28 -3.83
N LYS A 156 -25.08 -6.75 -3.13
CA LYS A 156 -25.80 -5.53 -3.49
C LYS A 156 -25.38 -4.33 -2.67
N LEU A 157 -24.26 -4.45 -1.96
CA LEU A 157 -23.65 -3.41 -1.11
C LEU A 157 -24.54 -3.00 0.07
N LYS A 158 -25.55 -3.80 0.42
CA LYS A 158 -26.43 -3.56 1.56
C LYS A 158 -25.78 -4.03 2.85
N VAL A 159 -25.85 -3.19 3.89
CA VAL A 159 -25.32 -3.53 5.22
C VAL A 159 -26.16 -4.64 5.85
N ARG A 160 -25.52 -5.72 6.29
CA ARG A 160 -26.18 -6.84 6.96
C ARG A 160 -26.78 -6.41 8.29
N GLY A 161 -28.02 -6.79 8.53
CA GLY A 161 -28.75 -6.50 9.78
C GLY A 161 -29.26 -5.06 9.91
N VAL A 162 -29.05 -4.18 8.90
CA VAL A 162 -29.56 -2.80 8.90
C VAL A 162 -30.31 -2.54 7.59
N ASN A 163 -31.58 -2.15 7.72
CA ASN A 163 -32.41 -1.85 6.55
C ASN A 163 -32.05 -0.48 5.93
N ASN A 164 -32.14 -0.39 4.61
CA ASN A 164 -32.00 0.86 3.85
C ASN A 164 -30.62 1.54 4.00
N LEU A 165 -29.57 0.78 4.29
CA LEU A 165 -28.19 1.27 4.40
C LEU A 165 -27.27 0.50 3.44
N ARG A 166 -26.39 1.23 2.75
CA ARG A 166 -25.30 0.69 1.93
C ARG A 166 -23.97 1.30 2.29
N VAL A 167 -22.89 0.58 1.99
CA VAL A 167 -21.52 1.11 1.94
C VAL A 167 -21.02 0.97 0.51
N ILE A 168 -20.58 2.09 -0.10
CA ILE A 168 -20.21 2.18 -1.51
C ILE A 168 -18.90 2.95 -1.62
N ASP A 169 -17.81 2.36 -1.13
CA ASP A 169 -16.47 2.92 -1.16
C ASP A 169 -15.40 1.82 -1.10
N ALA A 170 -14.11 2.19 -1.01
CA ALA A 170 -13.00 1.26 -0.98
C ALA A 170 -13.06 0.26 0.19
N SER A 171 -13.79 0.57 1.27
CA SER A 171 -13.87 -0.32 2.45
C SER A 171 -14.57 -1.65 2.18
N ILE A 172 -15.38 -1.74 1.10
CA ILE A 172 -16.02 -2.99 0.72
C ILE A 172 -15.09 -4.02 0.09
N MET A 173 -13.92 -3.61 -0.42
CA MET A 173 -12.96 -4.53 -1.04
C MET A 173 -12.41 -5.51 0.02
N PRO A 174 -12.54 -6.84 -0.15
CA PRO A 174 -11.98 -7.81 0.80
C PRO A 174 -10.45 -7.78 0.83
N ASN A 175 -9.83 -7.48 -0.31
CA ASN A 175 -8.39 -7.34 -0.51
C ASN A 175 -8.10 -6.13 -1.40
N ILE A 176 -6.86 -5.64 -1.33
CA ILE A 176 -6.37 -4.63 -2.29
C ILE A 176 -6.36 -5.25 -3.69
N THR A 177 -6.77 -4.46 -4.68
CA THR A 177 -6.92 -4.87 -6.08
C THR A 177 -5.59 -4.84 -6.87
N SER A 178 -4.48 -5.25 -6.23
CA SER A 178 -3.14 -5.34 -6.82
C SER A 178 -2.63 -4.03 -7.44
N GLY A 179 -2.86 -2.91 -6.74
CA GLY A 179 -2.43 -1.57 -7.17
C GLY A 179 -3.20 -0.44 -6.49
N ASN A 180 -3.12 0.74 -7.09
CA ASN A 180 -3.81 1.93 -6.58
C ASN A 180 -5.33 1.77 -6.61
N THR A 181 -6.00 2.19 -5.56
CA THR A 181 -7.42 1.89 -5.33
C THR A 181 -8.41 2.91 -5.92
N ASN A 182 -7.94 3.99 -6.57
CA ASN A 182 -8.83 5.03 -7.10
C ASN A 182 -9.77 4.50 -8.19
N ALA A 183 -9.24 3.84 -9.22
CA ALA A 183 -10.05 3.31 -10.32
C ALA A 183 -11.09 2.26 -9.84
N PRO A 184 -10.72 1.24 -9.03
CA PRO A 184 -11.71 0.31 -8.51
C PRO A 184 -12.74 0.99 -7.58
N THR A 185 -12.39 2.05 -6.85
CA THR A 185 -13.35 2.80 -6.03
C THR A 185 -14.37 3.54 -6.90
N ILE A 186 -13.94 4.15 -7.99
CA ILE A 186 -14.85 4.77 -8.97
C ILE A 186 -15.79 3.71 -9.57
N MET A 187 -15.27 2.54 -9.97
CA MET A 187 -16.09 1.44 -10.48
C MET A 187 -17.12 0.96 -9.45
N ILE A 188 -16.73 0.84 -8.18
CA ILE A 188 -17.66 0.50 -7.09
C ILE A 188 -18.76 1.56 -6.96
N ALA A 189 -18.42 2.84 -7.04
CA ALA A 189 -19.37 3.95 -6.94
C ALA A 189 -20.38 3.95 -8.09
N GLU A 190 -19.91 3.82 -9.34
CA GLU A 190 -20.75 3.70 -10.53
C GLU A 190 -21.72 2.50 -10.43
N LYS A 191 -21.19 1.33 -10.08
CA LYS A 191 -22.00 0.13 -9.90
C LYS A 191 -23.02 0.26 -8.76
N GLY A 192 -22.60 0.89 -7.66
CA GLY A 192 -23.49 1.17 -6.53
C GLY A 192 -24.61 2.14 -6.88
N ALA A 193 -24.34 3.18 -7.67
CA ALA A 193 -25.35 4.10 -8.18
C ALA A 193 -26.37 3.38 -9.04
N ASP A 194 -25.97 2.53 -9.98
CA ASP A 194 -26.85 1.70 -10.79
C ASP A 194 -27.75 0.83 -9.92
N MET A 195 -27.21 0.18 -8.90
CA MET A 195 -27.99 -0.65 -7.97
C MET A 195 -29.03 0.13 -7.17
N ILE A 196 -28.85 1.44 -6.96
CA ILE A 196 -29.83 2.31 -6.30
C ILE A 196 -30.91 2.73 -7.27
N LEU A 197 -30.57 3.09 -8.50
CA LEU A 197 -31.50 3.57 -9.51
C LEU A 197 -32.45 2.48 -10.07
N GLN A 198 -32.04 1.21 -9.97
CA GLN A 198 -32.81 0.05 -10.46
C GLN A 198 -33.73 -0.56 -9.40
N GLN A 199 -33.98 0.10 -8.27
CA GLN A 199 -34.87 -0.39 -7.18
C GLN A 199 -36.31 0.04 -7.33
#